data_5b10d0cbd0b32d21b1ecd3528163d9f0
#
_entry.id   5b10d0cbd0b32d21b1ecd3528163d9f0
#
_cell.length_a   1.000
_cell.length_b   1.000
_cell.length_c   1.000
_cell.angle_alpha   90.00
_cell.angle_beta   90.00
_cell.angle_gamma   90.00
#
_symmetry.space_group_name_H-M   'P 1'
#
loop_
_entity.id
_entity.type
_entity.pdbx_description
1 polymer ?
#
loop_
_entity_poly.entity_id
_entity_poly.type
_entity_poly.pdbx_seq_one_letter_code
_entity_poly.pdbx_strand_id
1 'polypeptide(L)'
;MHVQGTSLLTRAALTAAAAVALSTVTLNNPPTAAAAECPDIEVVFARGTDEPPGIGVVGQALVDSLKPLVKGKSIRSYAVKYPASYDFLGVADGANDASARVQSTAKNCPKTKIVLGGYSQGAAVMDVVTTSPITGLGFKAPLPAAMTDHISAVAVFGNPSARLGQPLTTLSALYGPKTADMCNTNDPICSLGKDFTSHVRYPQSGLVKKAAQWIADNHLNPKSKST
;
A
#
# COMPACT_ATOMS: atom_id res chain seq x y z
N MET A 1 104.49 21.16 19.89
CA MET A 1 104.41 22.30 20.79
C MET A 1 102.88 22.63 20.96
N HIS A 2 102.37 22.28 22.08
CA HIS A 2 101.60 23.08 23.03
C HIS A 2 100.48 23.92 22.39
N VAL A 3 99.28 24.01 22.86
CA VAL A 3 98.74 24.06 24.23
C VAL A 3 97.21 23.69 24.20
N GLN A 4 96.74 23.13 25.31
CA GLN A 4 95.40 22.82 25.65
C GLN A 4 94.52 24.05 25.85
N GLY A 5 93.25 23.95 25.57
CA GLY A 5 92.22 24.90 25.96
C GLY A 5 90.90 24.19 26.23
N THR A 6 90.61 23.95 27.50
CA THR A 6 89.35 23.41 28.02
C THR A 6 88.28 24.50 28.02
N SER A 7 87.13 24.21 27.48
CA SER A 7 85.93 25.03 27.62
C SER A 7 84.73 24.19 28.07
N LEU A 8 84.20 24.60 29.20
CA LEU A 8 83.01 24.07 29.86
C LEU A 8 81.75 24.22 28.98
N LEU A 9 81.06 23.14 28.75
CA LEU A 9 79.75 23.15 28.14
C LEU A 9 78.69 23.07 29.21
N THR A 10 77.97 24.13 29.33
CA THR A 10 76.71 24.26 30.12
C THR A 10 75.59 23.52 29.38
N ARG A 11 75.03 22.49 29.99
CA ARG A 11 73.84 21.78 29.49
C ARG A 11 72.59 22.54 29.89
N ALA A 12 71.89 23.12 28.92
CA ALA A 12 70.54 23.60 29.09
C ALA A 12 69.55 22.44 28.84
N ALA A 13 68.83 22.07 29.86
CA ALA A 13 67.74 21.06 29.72
C ALA A 13 66.48 21.76 29.21
N LEU A 14 66.09 21.43 27.97
CA LEU A 14 64.74 21.77 27.45
C LEU A 14 63.77 20.71 27.88
N THR A 15 62.84 21.06 28.75
CA THR A 15 61.62 20.26 29.05
C THR A 15 60.57 20.53 27.98
N ALA A 16 60.36 19.58 27.08
CA ALA A 16 59.26 19.61 26.13
C ALA A 16 57.97 19.15 26.84
N ALA A 17 57.05 20.05 27.07
CA ALA A 17 55.69 19.71 27.52
C ALA A 17 54.87 19.25 26.34
N ALA A 18 54.55 17.96 26.27
CA ALA A 18 53.65 17.39 25.28
C ALA A 18 52.20 17.69 25.72
N ALA A 19 51.54 18.62 25.02
CA ALA A 19 50.10 18.86 25.17
C ALA A 19 49.32 17.75 24.39
N VAL A 20 48.73 16.83 25.13
CA VAL A 20 47.80 15.84 24.55
C VAL A 20 46.46 16.53 24.29
N ALA A 21 46.17 16.85 23.04
CA ALA A 21 44.86 17.33 22.61
C ALA A 21 43.87 16.15 22.59
N LEU A 22 42.99 16.05 23.58
CA LEU A 22 41.83 15.14 23.50
C LEU A 22 40.85 15.68 22.47
N SER A 23 40.91 15.11 21.26
CA SER A 23 39.85 15.35 20.25
C SER A 23 38.60 14.58 20.67
N THR A 24 37.59 15.26 21.15
CA THR A 24 36.25 14.69 21.37
C THR A 24 35.59 14.46 20.03
N VAL A 25 35.57 13.22 19.57
CA VAL A 25 34.80 12.81 18.41
C VAL A 25 33.32 12.82 18.85
N THR A 26 32.62 13.88 18.49
CA THR A 26 31.14 13.89 18.57
C THR A 26 30.61 12.93 17.54
N LEU A 27 30.15 11.75 17.97
CA LEU A 27 29.38 10.83 17.14
C LEU A 27 28.07 11.53 16.78
N ASN A 28 28.03 12.18 15.64
CA ASN A 28 26.78 12.63 15.03
C ASN A 28 26.03 11.36 14.60
N ASN A 29 25.19 10.82 15.48
CA ASN A 29 24.20 9.85 15.06
C ASN A 29 23.27 10.54 14.05
N PRO A 30 23.19 10.07 12.79
CA PRO A 30 22.19 10.60 11.87
C PRO A 30 20.81 10.41 12.52
N PRO A 31 19.90 11.37 12.36
CA PRO A 31 18.55 11.23 12.91
C PRO A 31 17.99 9.93 12.35
N THR A 32 17.68 8.97 13.20
CA THR A 32 16.93 7.77 12.85
C THR A 32 15.65 8.26 12.22
N ALA A 33 15.44 8.00 10.93
CA ALA A 33 14.19 8.31 10.27
C ALA A 33 13.08 7.69 11.13
N ALA A 34 12.26 8.52 11.76
CA ALA A 34 11.15 8.04 12.57
C ALA A 34 10.36 7.08 11.68
N ALA A 35 10.21 5.82 12.12
CA ALA A 35 9.40 4.86 11.41
C ALA A 35 8.03 5.50 11.22
N ALA A 36 7.58 5.64 9.96
CA ALA A 36 6.31 6.28 9.67
C ALA A 36 5.22 5.57 10.49
N GLU A 37 4.47 6.35 11.28
CA GLU A 37 3.40 5.80 12.13
C GLU A 37 2.46 4.92 11.29
N CYS A 38 2.10 3.77 11.85
CA CYS A 38 1.14 2.88 11.21
C CYS A 38 -0.22 3.56 11.11
N PRO A 39 -0.84 3.62 9.93
CA PRO A 39 -2.18 4.16 9.81
C PRO A 39 -3.20 3.19 10.43
N ASP A 40 -4.33 3.71 10.87
CA ASP A 40 -5.46 2.86 11.29
C ASP A 40 -6.03 2.07 10.11
N ILE A 41 -6.05 2.70 8.93
CA ILE A 41 -6.60 2.12 7.69
C ILE A 41 -5.60 2.36 6.55
N GLU A 42 -5.34 1.32 5.76
CA GLU A 42 -4.62 1.43 4.50
C GLU A 42 -5.49 0.98 3.34
N VAL A 43 -5.69 1.87 2.36
CA VAL A 43 -6.39 1.55 1.11
C VAL A 43 -5.34 1.20 0.05
N VAL A 44 -5.24 -0.08 -0.30
CA VAL A 44 -4.37 -0.60 -1.38
C VAL A 44 -5.20 -0.66 -2.65
N PHE A 45 -4.95 0.22 -3.61
CA PHE A 45 -5.81 0.38 -4.78
C PHE A 45 -5.05 0.25 -6.11
N ALA A 46 -5.61 -0.58 -7.01
CA ALA A 46 -5.15 -0.75 -8.38
C ALA A 46 -6.01 0.11 -9.33
N ARG A 47 -5.38 1.03 -10.03
CA ARG A 47 -6.02 1.93 -10.99
C ARG A 47 -6.51 1.20 -12.25
N GLY A 48 -7.32 1.86 -13.07
CA GLY A 48 -7.76 1.34 -14.35
C GLY A 48 -6.69 1.46 -15.46
N THR A 49 -6.96 0.82 -16.60
CA THR A 49 -6.13 0.89 -17.81
C THR A 49 -5.89 2.34 -18.22
N ASP A 50 -4.64 2.65 -18.54
CA ASP A 50 -4.19 3.94 -19.07
C ASP A 50 -4.34 5.14 -18.11
N GLU A 51 -4.74 4.90 -16.85
CA GLU A 51 -4.67 5.94 -15.82
C GLU A 51 -3.21 6.23 -15.45
N PRO A 52 -2.84 7.49 -15.20
CA PRO A 52 -1.51 7.87 -14.74
C PRO A 52 -1.10 7.14 -13.45
N PRO A 53 0.21 6.99 -13.16
CA PRO A 53 0.67 6.40 -11.90
C PRO A 53 0.03 7.07 -10.68
N GLY A 54 -0.51 6.28 -9.77
CA GLY A 54 -1.29 6.72 -8.61
C GLY A 54 -2.40 5.72 -8.30
N ILE A 55 -3.30 6.10 -7.40
CA ILE A 55 -4.48 5.28 -7.05
C ILE A 55 -5.65 5.44 -8.05
N GLY A 56 -5.49 6.25 -9.10
CA GLY A 56 -6.53 6.54 -10.08
C GLY A 56 -7.71 7.35 -9.53
N VAL A 57 -8.59 7.76 -10.45
CA VAL A 57 -9.73 8.64 -10.11
C VAL A 57 -10.73 7.95 -9.18
N VAL A 58 -11.00 6.67 -9.44
CA VAL A 58 -11.96 5.89 -8.63
C VAL A 58 -11.38 5.60 -7.24
N GLY A 59 -10.08 5.28 -7.16
CA GLY A 59 -9.39 5.06 -5.88
C GLY A 59 -9.36 6.32 -5.02
N GLN A 60 -9.10 7.48 -5.61
CA GLN A 60 -9.14 8.76 -4.91
C GLN A 60 -10.55 9.05 -4.38
N ALA A 61 -11.57 8.84 -5.20
CA ALA A 61 -12.97 9.04 -4.80
C ALA A 61 -13.38 8.10 -3.65
N LEU A 62 -12.87 6.87 -3.61
CA LEU A 62 -13.11 5.94 -2.51
C LEU A 62 -12.48 6.43 -1.21
N VAL A 63 -11.21 6.83 -1.25
CA VAL A 63 -10.50 7.39 -0.07
C VAL A 63 -11.21 8.63 0.46
N ASP A 64 -11.60 9.56 -0.42
CA ASP A 64 -12.28 10.79 -0.02
C ASP A 64 -13.68 10.53 0.53
N SER A 65 -14.36 9.48 0.04
CA SER A 65 -15.65 9.06 0.58
C SER A 65 -15.53 8.35 1.93
N LEU A 66 -14.44 7.62 2.20
CA LEU A 66 -14.19 6.94 3.48
C LEU A 66 -13.82 7.91 4.59
N LYS A 67 -13.02 8.95 4.32
CA LYS A 67 -12.52 9.90 5.33
C LYS A 67 -13.59 10.42 6.30
N PRO A 68 -14.73 10.98 5.85
CA PRO A 68 -15.77 11.48 6.75
C PRO A 68 -16.49 10.40 7.54
N LEU A 69 -16.45 9.14 7.06
CA LEU A 69 -17.19 8.01 7.65
C LEU A 69 -16.40 7.32 8.76
N VAL A 70 -15.08 7.48 8.80
CA VAL A 70 -14.19 6.82 9.78
C VAL A 70 -13.51 7.86 10.68
N LYS A 71 -14.31 8.78 11.23
CA LYS A 71 -13.84 9.90 12.05
C LYS A 71 -12.84 9.46 13.13
N GLY A 72 -11.76 10.23 13.28
CA GLY A 72 -10.71 9.97 14.27
C GLY A 72 -9.73 8.85 13.88
N LYS A 73 -9.88 8.24 12.70
CA LYS A 73 -8.94 7.24 12.18
C LYS A 73 -8.09 7.82 11.05
N SER A 74 -6.81 7.53 11.08
CA SER A 74 -5.88 7.86 10.01
C SER A 74 -6.07 6.93 8.81
N ILE A 75 -6.10 7.50 7.60
CA ILE A 75 -6.14 6.73 6.34
C ILE A 75 -4.88 7.03 5.54
N ARG A 76 -4.21 5.98 5.08
CA ARG A 76 -3.17 6.04 4.06
C ARG A 76 -3.60 5.28 2.83
N SER A 77 -3.29 5.79 1.65
CA SER A 77 -3.47 5.09 0.39
C SER A 77 -2.14 4.52 -0.11
N TYR A 78 -2.21 3.37 -0.74
CA TYR A 78 -1.12 2.77 -1.48
C TYR A 78 -1.56 2.52 -2.92
N ALA A 79 -0.85 3.12 -3.87
CA ALA A 79 -1.06 2.90 -5.29
C ALA A 79 -0.33 1.62 -5.71
N VAL A 80 -1.07 0.62 -6.18
CA VAL A 80 -0.51 -0.62 -6.72
C VAL A 80 0.37 -0.29 -7.93
N LYS A 81 1.59 -0.79 -7.90
CA LYS A 81 2.60 -0.54 -8.92
C LYS A 81 2.50 -1.59 -10.01
N TYR A 82 1.99 -1.20 -11.16
CA TYR A 82 1.91 -2.05 -12.34
C TYR A 82 1.73 -1.17 -13.60
N PRO A 83 1.96 -1.69 -14.82
CA PRO A 83 1.88 -0.90 -16.03
C PRO A 83 0.51 -0.25 -16.26
N ALA A 84 -0.59 -0.94 -15.94
CA ALA A 84 -1.97 -0.54 -16.24
C ALA A 84 -2.15 -0.20 -17.74
N SER A 85 -1.48 -0.97 -18.60
CA SER A 85 -1.52 -0.82 -20.04
C SER A 85 -2.57 -1.75 -20.67
N TYR A 86 -2.78 -1.61 -21.98
CA TYR A 86 -3.63 -2.55 -22.72
C TYR A 86 -3.05 -3.96 -22.84
N ASP A 87 -1.80 -4.16 -22.44
CA ASP A 87 -1.26 -5.52 -22.21
C ASP A 87 -1.74 -6.03 -20.84
N PHE A 88 -2.78 -6.85 -20.89
CA PHE A 88 -3.41 -7.40 -19.69
C PHE A 88 -2.53 -8.40 -18.93
N LEU A 89 -1.39 -8.83 -19.47
CA LEU A 89 -0.42 -9.63 -18.71
C LEU A 89 0.15 -8.86 -17.51
N GLY A 90 0.17 -7.52 -17.58
CA GLY A 90 0.54 -6.66 -16.47
C GLY A 90 -0.35 -6.77 -15.21
N VAL A 91 -1.51 -7.42 -15.30
CA VAL A 91 -2.36 -7.73 -14.13
C VAL A 91 -1.60 -8.56 -13.09
N ALA A 92 -0.76 -9.50 -13.53
CA ALA A 92 0.05 -10.31 -12.63
C ALA A 92 1.08 -9.48 -11.85
N ASP A 93 1.68 -8.47 -12.47
CA ASP A 93 2.60 -7.55 -11.79
C ASP A 93 1.87 -6.77 -10.69
N GLY A 94 0.67 -6.26 -11.02
CA GLY A 94 -0.19 -5.60 -10.06
C GLY A 94 -0.58 -6.50 -8.88
N ALA A 95 -0.92 -7.76 -9.17
CA ALA A 95 -1.26 -8.73 -8.14
C ALA A 95 -0.07 -9.04 -7.23
N ASN A 96 1.13 -9.18 -7.78
CA ASN A 96 2.36 -9.39 -7.02
C ASN A 96 2.65 -8.19 -6.09
N ASP A 97 2.55 -6.96 -6.59
CA ASP A 97 2.81 -5.74 -5.81
C ASP A 97 1.75 -5.56 -4.71
N ALA A 98 0.47 -5.76 -5.02
CA ALA A 98 -0.61 -5.67 -4.04
C ALA A 98 -0.46 -6.72 -2.93
N SER A 99 -0.17 -7.97 -3.28
CA SER A 99 0.06 -9.04 -2.32
C SER A 99 1.27 -8.77 -1.43
N ALA A 100 2.39 -8.35 -2.00
CA ALA A 100 3.58 -7.97 -1.24
C ALA A 100 3.28 -6.80 -0.29
N ARG A 101 2.49 -5.81 -0.72
CA ARG A 101 2.07 -4.69 0.13
C ARG A 101 1.23 -5.16 1.32
N VAL A 102 0.23 -6.00 1.09
CA VAL A 102 -0.61 -6.56 2.14
C VAL A 102 0.25 -7.28 3.19
N GLN A 103 1.13 -8.17 2.76
CA GLN A 103 1.99 -8.94 3.67
C GLN A 103 2.95 -8.03 4.46
N SER A 104 3.53 -7.03 3.79
CA SER A 104 4.39 -6.03 4.43
C SER A 104 3.62 -5.21 5.48
N THR A 105 2.41 -4.76 5.16
CA THR A 105 1.58 -3.99 6.11
C THR A 105 1.15 -4.86 7.29
N ALA A 106 0.71 -6.09 7.06
CA ALA A 106 0.35 -7.02 8.13
C ALA A 106 1.54 -7.29 9.08
N LYS A 107 2.74 -7.43 8.54
CA LYS A 107 3.96 -7.67 9.33
C LYS A 107 4.38 -6.44 10.14
N ASN A 108 4.44 -5.26 9.51
CA ASN A 108 5.02 -4.06 10.11
C ASN A 108 4.00 -3.21 10.89
N CYS A 109 2.72 -3.31 10.52
CA CYS A 109 1.60 -2.59 11.10
C CYS A 109 0.42 -3.54 11.38
N PRO A 110 0.55 -4.49 12.31
CA PRO A 110 -0.41 -5.59 12.48
C PRO A 110 -1.82 -5.16 12.90
N LYS A 111 -1.98 -3.93 13.39
CA LYS A 111 -3.29 -3.36 13.76
C LYS A 111 -3.95 -2.57 12.63
N THR A 112 -3.22 -2.27 11.56
CA THR A 112 -3.77 -1.56 10.40
C THR A 112 -4.81 -2.40 9.70
N LYS A 113 -6.00 -1.84 9.48
CA LYS A 113 -7.05 -2.45 8.69
C LYS A 113 -6.82 -2.17 7.22
N ILE A 114 -6.71 -3.21 6.41
CA ILE A 114 -6.45 -3.08 4.97
C ILE A 114 -7.77 -3.12 4.22
N VAL A 115 -7.99 -2.16 3.33
CA VAL A 115 -9.06 -2.17 2.32
C VAL A 115 -8.40 -2.35 0.97
N LEU A 116 -8.68 -3.45 0.29
CA LEU A 116 -8.27 -3.65 -1.10
C LEU A 116 -9.26 -2.97 -2.03
N GLY A 117 -8.78 -2.43 -3.14
CA GLY A 117 -9.66 -1.85 -4.14
C GLY A 117 -9.07 -1.89 -5.54
N GLY A 118 -9.96 -1.89 -6.53
CA GLY A 118 -9.56 -1.87 -7.93
C GLY A 118 -10.66 -1.35 -8.85
N TYR A 119 -10.24 -0.75 -9.97
CA TYR A 119 -11.14 -0.29 -11.01
C TYR A 119 -10.77 -0.89 -12.35
N SER A 120 -11.75 -1.43 -13.10
CA SER A 120 -11.54 -1.99 -14.44
C SER A 120 -10.44 -3.06 -14.44
N GLN A 121 -9.33 -2.87 -15.15
CA GLN A 121 -8.17 -3.76 -15.08
C GLN A 121 -7.64 -3.91 -13.64
N GLY A 122 -7.68 -2.86 -12.84
CA GLY A 122 -7.34 -2.93 -11.41
C GLY A 122 -8.29 -3.81 -10.60
N ALA A 123 -9.55 -3.96 -11.01
CA ALA A 123 -10.46 -4.93 -10.42
C ALA A 123 -10.01 -6.37 -10.72
N ALA A 124 -9.57 -6.64 -11.96
CA ALA A 124 -8.96 -7.93 -12.31
C ALA A 124 -7.68 -8.21 -11.51
N VAL A 125 -6.88 -7.19 -11.17
CA VAL A 125 -5.76 -7.33 -10.23
C VAL A 125 -6.26 -7.86 -8.88
N MET A 126 -7.35 -7.29 -8.35
CA MET A 126 -7.92 -7.74 -7.07
C MET A 126 -8.55 -9.13 -7.16
N ASP A 127 -9.14 -9.50 -8.29
CA ASP A 127 -9.60 -10.87 -8.53
C ASP A 127 -8.44 -11.86 -8.37
N VAL A 128 -7.30 -11.61 -9.02
CA VAL A 128 -6.12 -12.49 -8.92
C VAL A 128 -5.63 -12.56 -7.47
N VAL A 129 -5.49 -11.43 -6.78
CA VAL A 129 -5.00 -11.38 -5.39
C VAL A 129 -5.89 -12.16 -4.44
N THR A 130 -7.21 -12.11 -4.63
CA THR A 130 -8.18 -12.64 -3.65
C THR A 130 -8.70 -14.04 -3.98
N THR A 131 -8.46 -14.54 -5.21
CA THR A 131 -8.97 -15.84 -5.65
C THR A 131 -7.90 -16.86 -5.95
N SER A 132 -6.66 -16.44 -6.29
CA SER A 132 -5.59 -17.35 -6.70
C SER A 132 -4.77 -17.84 -5.50
N PRO A 133 -5.01 -19.07 -5.01
CA PRO A 133 -4.24 -19.64 -3.91
C PRO A 133 -2.87 -20.16 -4.36
N ILE A 134 -2.61 -20.19 -5.66
CA ILE A 134 -1.42 -20.76 -6.30
C ILE A 134 -0.75 -19.74 -7.22
N THR A 135 0.52 -19.95 -7.49
CA THR A 135 1.28 -19.21 -8.51
C THR A 135 0.88 -19.62 -9.92
N GLY A 136 0.91 -18.69 -10.87
CA GLY A 136 0.65 -18.96 -12.29
C GLY A 136 0.54 -17.69 -13.11
N LEU A 137 0.75 -17.79 -14.43
CA LEU A 137 0.64 -16.68 -15.39
C LEU A 137 1.35 -15.38 -14.92
N GLY A 138 2.53 -15.50 -14.31
CA GLY A 138 3.29 -14.37 -13.76
C GLY A 138 2.94 -13.98 -12.32
N PHE A 139 1.85 -14.48 -11.75
CA PHE A 139 1.55 -14.30 -10.33
C PHE A 139 2.40 -15.25 -9.48
N LYS A 140 3.21 -14.68 -8.57
CA LYS A 140 4.24 -15.40 -7.79
C LYS A 140 4.02 -15.34 -6.28
N ALA A 141 3.14 -14.48 -5.82
CA ALA A 141 2.99 -14.14 -4.42
C ALA A 141 1.53 -14.28 -3.92
N PRO A 142 0.93 -15.51 -3.95
CA PRO A 142 -0.41 -15.71 -3.42
C PRO A 142 -0.50 -15.26 -1.95
N LEU A 143 -1.64 -14.69 -1.60
CA LEU A 143 -1.89 -14.29 -0.21
C LEU A 143 -2.11 -15.55 0.65
N PRO A 144 -1.33 -15.72 1.73
CA PRO A 144 -1.66 -16.73 2.74
C PRO A 144 -3.06 -16.50 3.31
N ALA A 145 -3.79 -17.59 3.60
CA ALA A 145 -5.16 -17.50 4.14
C ALA A 145 -5.25 -16.64 5.41
N ALA A 146 -4.21 -16.63 6.25
CA ALA A 146 -4.12 -15.79 7.45
C ALA A 146 -4.18 -14.28 7.15
N MET A 147 -3.86 -13.85 5.94
CA MET A 147 -3.95 -12.43 5.57
C MET A 147 -5.40 -11.94 5.53
N THR A 148 -6.38 -12.84 5.50
CA THR A 148 -7.80 -12.49 5.56
C THR A 148 -8.17 -11.71 6.82
N ASP A 149 -7.44 -11.90 7.93
CA ASP A 149 -7.70 -11.21 9.20
C ASP A 149 -7.25 -9.74 9.16
N HIS A 150 -6.28 -9.42 8.31
CA HIS A 150 -5.79 -8.06 8.10
C HIS A 150 -6.58 -7.29 7.05
N ILE A 151 -7.22 -8.01 6.10
CA ILE A 151 -8.03 -7.40 5.03
C ILE A 151 -9.46 -7.27 5.54
N SER A 152 -9.87 -6.04 5.84
CA SER A 152 -11.20 -5.73 6.35
C SER A 152 -12.27 -5.74 5.27
N ALA A 153 -11.95 -5.24 4.07
CA ALA A 153 -12.91 -5.20 2.96
C ALA A 153 -12.20 -5.19 1.61
N VAL A 154 -12.94 -5.55 0.57
CA VAL A 154 -12.55 -5.40 -0.84
C VAL A 154 -13.61 -4.56 -1.56
N ALA A 155 -13.21 -3.61 -2.40
CA ALA A 155 -14.10 -2.80 -3.22
C ALA A 155 -13.62 -2.79 -4.67
N VAL A 156 -14.36 -3.41 -5.56
CA VAL A 156 -14.05 -3.43 -6.99
C VAL A 156 -15.13 -2.72 -7.79
N PHE A 157 -14.71 -2.04 -8.85
CA PHE A 157 -15.56 -1.20 -9.68
C PHE A 157 -15.34 -1.55 -11.15
N GLY A 158 -16.42 -1.82 -11.89
CA GLY A 158 -16.32 -2.22 -13.29
C GLY A 158 -15.51 -3.50 -13.47
N ASN A 159 -15.77 -4.50 -12.63
CA ASN A 159 -15.02 -5.74 -12.60
C ASN A 159 -15.33 -6.63 -13.81
N PRO A 160 -14.32 -7.01 -14.64
CA PRO A 160 -14.52 -7.85 -15.82
C PRO A 160 -15.10 -9.24 -15.48
N SER A 161 -14.76 -9.83 -14.35
CA SER A 161 -15.26 -11.16 -13.96
C SER A 161 -16.77 -11.17 -13.72
N ALA A 162 -17.35 -10.05 -13.27
CA ALA A 162 -18.78 -9.91 -13.08
C ALA A 162 -19.55 -10.06 -14.42
N ARG A 163 -18.98 -9.57 -15.54
CA ARG A 163 -19.58 -9.78 -16.89
C ARG A 163 -19.67 -11.25 -17.28
N LEU A 164 -18.75 -12.06 -16.77
CA LEU A 164 -18.74 -13.52 -17.02
C LEU A 164 -19.64 -14.29 -16.04
N GLY A 165 -20.46 -13.59 -15.25
CA GLY A 165 -21.31 -14.19 -14.22
C GLY A 165 -20.54 -14.65 -12.98
N GLN A 166 -19.30 -14.18 -12.81
CA GLN A 166 -18.41 -14.52 -11.69
C GLN A 166 -18.00 -13.27 -10.90
N PRO A 167 -18.96 -12.53 -10.28
CA PRO A 167 -18.60 -11.40 -9.46
C PRO A 167 -17.73 -11.84 -8.27
N LEU A 168 -16.84 -10.98 -7.82
CA LEU A 168 -15.88 -11.30 -6.76
C LEU A 168 -16.58 -11.68 -5.45
N THR A 169 -17.80 -11.21 -5.22
CA THR A 169 -18.65 -11.59 -4.09
C THR A 169 -18.90 -13.10 -3.99
N THR A 170 -18.88 -13.81 -5.10
CA THR A 170 -19.07 -15.27 -5.18
C THR A 170 -17.84 -16.03 -5.64
N LEU A 171 -16.95 -15.35 -6.36
CA LEU A 171 -15.73 -15.96 -6.91
C LEU A 171 -14.72 -16.30 -5.81
N SER A 172 -14.62 -15.46 -4.77
CA SER A 172 -13.70 -15.67 -3.65
C SER A 172 -14.43 -16.19 -2.41
N ALA A 173 -14.12 -17.41 -2.00
CA ALA A 173 -14.70 -17.99 -0.77
C ALA A 173 -14.28 -17.21 0.50
N LEU A 174 -13.04 -16.71 0.55
CA LEU A 174 -12.48 -16.01 1.72
C LEU A 174 -12.87 -14.53 1.75
N TYR A 175 -12.87 -13.87 0.59
CA TYR A 175 -13.04 -12.41 0.51
C TYR A 175 -14.42 -12.00 0.01
N GLY A 176 -15.18 -12.87 -0.66
CA GLY A 176 -16.51 -12.57 -1.17
C GLY A 176 -17.46 -11.98 -0.13
N PRO A 177 -17.56 -12.53 1.10
CA PRO A 177 -18.42 -11.98 2.15
C PRO A 177 -18.06 -10.56 2.61
N LYS A 178 -16.85 -10.09 2.33
CA LYS A 178 -16.37 -8.75 2.65
C LYS A 178 -16.09 -7.91 1.39
N THR A 179 -16.69 -8.25 0.27
CA THR A 179 -16.50 -7.58 -1.03
C THR A 179 -17.73 -6.76 -1.41
N ALA A 180 -17.47 -5.52 -1.82
CA ALA A 180 -18.40 -4.67 -2.57
C ALA A 180 -17.97 -4.71 -4.06
N ASP A 181 -18.67 -5.48 -4.88
CA ASP A 181 -18.46 -5.54 -6.34
C ASP A 181 -19.48 -4.64 -7.03
N MET A 182 -19.02 -3.48 -7.52
CA MET A 182 -19.87 -2.40 -8.00
C MET A 182 -19.83 -2.30 -9.52
N CYS A 183 -20.97 -2.49 -10.16
CA CYS A 183 -21.14 -2.35 -11.59
C CYS A 183 -22.16 -1.26 -11.90
N ASN A 184 -21.77 -0.24 -12.70
CA ASN A 184 -22.68 0.77 -13.20
C ASN A 184 -23.66 0.14 -14.20
N THR A 185 -24.90 0.61 -14.18
CA THR A 185 -25.90 0.22 -15.17
C THR A 185 -25.35 0.49 -16.59
N ASN A 186 -25.45 -0.49 -17.49
CA ASN A 186 -24.97 -0.45 -18.87
C ASN A 186 -23.44 -0.38 -19.06
N ASP A 187 -22.61 -0.49 -18.00
CA ASP A 187 -21.17 -0.63 -18.13
C ASP A 187 -20.82 -1.93 -18.89
N PRO A 188 -20.16 -1.85 -20.08
CA PRO A 188 -19.85 -3.03 -20.88
C PRO A 188 -18.73 -3.89 -20.30
N ILE A 189 -17.98 -3.41 -19.31
CA ILE A 189 -16.88 -4.17 -18.72
C ILE A 189 -17.37 -5.17 -17.68
N CYS A 190 -18.35 -4.79 -16.87
CA CYS A 190 -18.88 -5.63 -15.78
C CYS A 190 -20.29 -6.17 -16.05
N SER A 191 -20.94 -5.77 -17.16
CA SER A 191 -22.27 -6.22 -17.55
C SER A 191 -22.39 -6.46 -19.05
N LEU A 192 -23.57 -6.87 -19.52
CA LEU A 192 -23.90 -6.95 -20.96
C LEU A 192 -24.28 -5.58 -21.54
N GLY A 193 -24.08 -4.51 -20.81
CA GLY A 193 -24.33 -3.14 -21.26
C GLY A 193 -23.46 -2.72 -22.44
N LYS A 194 -23.77 -1.55 -23.02
CA LYS A 194 -23.09 -1.04 -24.23
C LYS A 194 -22.66 0.42 -24.09
N ASP A 195 -22.80 1.01 -22.92
CA ASP A 195 -22.45 2.41 -22.68
C ASP A 195 -21.11 2.52 -21.95
N PHE A 196 -20.05 2.78 -22.70
CA PHE A 196 -18.71 2.98 -22.13
C PHE A 196 -18.62 4.24 -21.26
N THR A 197 -19.54 5.20 -21.43
CA THR A 197 -19.63 6.37 -20.55
C THR A 197 -19.96 5.95 -19.11
N SER A 198 -20.77 4.92 -18.95
CA SER A 198 -21.09 4.32 -17.63
C SER A 198 -19.83 3.76 -16.97
N HIS A 199 -18.88 3.20 -17.76
CA HIS A 199 -17.62 2.65 -17.24
C HIS A 199 -16.73 3.73 -16.61
N VAL A 200 -16.68 4.93 -17.19
CA VAL A 200 -15.77 6.00 -16.73
C VAL A 200 -16.40 6.92 -15.67
N ARG A 201 -17.66 6.71 -15.27
CA ARG A 201 -18.41 7.61 -14.36
C ARG A 201 -18.67 7.06 -12.97
N TYR A 202 -17.85 6.15 -12.45
CA TYR A 202 -18.02 5.61 -11.10
C TYR A 202 -18.05 6.66 -10.00
N PRO A 203 -17.19 7.70 -9.98
CA PRO A 203 -17.25 8.74 -8.95
C PRO A 203 -18.58 9.51 -8.95
N GLN A 204 -19.18 9.73 -10.14
CA GLN A 204 -20.41 10.49 -10.31
C GLN A 204 -21.69 9.67 -10.12
N SER A 205 -21.61 8.33 -10.29
CA SER A 205 -22.77 7.44 -10.20
C SER A 205 -23.29 7.21 -8.76
N GLY A 206 -22.51 7.62 -7.76
CA GLY A 206 -22.81 7.34 -6.37
C GLY A 206 -22.37 5.94 -5.87
N LEU A 207 -21.94 5.04 -6.76
CA LEU A 207 -21.54 3.68 -6.37
C LEU A 207 -20.28 3.67 -5.51
N VAL A 208 -19.35 4.61 -5.73
CA VAL A 208 -18.15 4.74 -4.87
C VAL A 208 -18.54 5.14 -3.45
N LYS A 209 -19.45 6.09 -3.30
CA LYS A 209 -20.00 6.49 -1.98
C LYS A 209 -20.73 5.34 -1.31
N LYS A 210 -21.53 4.58 -2.08
CA LYS A 210 -22.26 3.41 -1.56
C LYS A 210 -21.28 2.33 -1.06
N ALA A 211 -20.21 2.04 -1.81
CA ALA A 211 -19.15 1.12 -1.38
C ALA A 211 -18.46 1.61 -0.11
N ALA A 212 -18.08 2.90 -0.06
CA ALA A 212 -17.44 3.49 1.11
C ALA A 212 -18.32 3.40 2.37
N GLN A 213 -19.62 3.72 2.24
CA GLN A 213 -20.59 3.61 3.34
C GLN A 213 -20.71 2.17 3.84
N TRP A 214 -20.85 1.22 2.92
CA TRP A 214 -20.94 -0.19 3.27
C TRP A 214 -19.67 -0.71 3.98
N ILE A 215 -18.48 -0.32 3.48
CA ILE A 215 -17.20 -0.65 4.12
C ILE A 215 -17.10 -0.06 5.52
N ALA A 216 -17.47 1.20 5.68
CA ALA A 216 -17.41 1.88 6.98
C ALA A 216 -18.33 1.21 8.01
N ASP A 217 -19.58 0.95 7.63
CA ASP A 217 -20.61 0.43 8.53
C ASP A 217 -20.36 -1.03 8.95
N ASN A 218 -19.88 -1.85 8.02
CA ASN A 218 -19.79 -3.30 8.25
C ASN A 218 -18.40 -3.77 8.63
N HIS A 219 -17.34 -3.02 8.28
CA HIS A 219 -15.97 -3.52 8.38
C HIS A 219 -15.01 -2.59 9.14
N LEU A 220 -15.21 -1.29 9.12
CA LEU A 220 -14.30 -0.35 9.77
C LEU A 220 -14.83 0.19 11.11
N ASN A 221 -16.16 0.37 11.23
CA ASN A 221 -16.84 0.80 12.45
C ASN A 221 -17.91 -0.24 12.84
N PRO A 222 -17.57 -1.51 13.08
CA PRO A 222 -18.58 -2.46 13.46
C PRO A 222 -19.25 -1.96 14.75
N LYS A 223 -20.59 -1.81 14.70
CA LYS A 223 -21.38 -1.54 15.92
C LYS A 223 -21.02 -2.66 16.91
N SER A 224 -20.70 -2.33 18.15
CA SER A 224 -20.60 -3.33 19.19
C SER A 224 -21.90 -4.15 19.15
N LYS A 225 -21.78 -5.46 18.90
CA LYS A 225 -22.94 -6.34 19.02
C LYS A 225 -23.42 -6.16 20.44
N SER A 226 -24.56 -5.48 20.63
CA SER A 226 -25.25 -5.51 21.91
C SER A 226 -25.64 -6.96 22.17
N THR A 227 -24.92 -7.57 23.08
CA THR A 227 -25.27 -8.86 23.69
C THR A 227 -26.57 -8.73 24.47
#